data_8503ac092b1ac684051aacfd24618e15
#
_entry.id   8503ac092b1ac684051aacfd24618e15
#
_cell.length_a   1.000
_cell.length_b   1.000
_cell.length_c   1.000
_cell.angle_alpha   90.00
_cell.angle_beta   90.00
_cell.angle_gamma   90.00
#
_symmetry.space_group_name_H-M   'P 1'
#
loop_
_entity.id
_entity.type
_entity.pdbx_description
1 polymer ?
#
loop_
_entity_poly.entity_id
_entity_poly.type
_entity_poly.pdbx_seq_one_letter_code
_entity_poly.pdbx_strand_id
1 'polypeptide(L)'
;VYVEAASNPPVEADLPFAPMNLGERADGRPSDYVLTTMDVCAFNQNVFDYLMDLETVTSLMRELKDDDPRYWQLAKALQRSLNTYDERDIAGTLEPAKEKLAGVLSEPAYSSVIHHVAVGHAHIDSAWL
;
A
#
# COMPACT_ATOMS: atom_id res chain seq x y z
N VAL A 1 -1.34 26.43 15.14
CA VAL A 1 -1.67 25.44 14.10
C VAL A 1 -3.16 25.23 14.16
N TYR A 2 -3.87 25.56 13.07
CA TYR A 2 -5.29 25.24 12.92
C TYR A 2 -5.38 23.88 12.25
N VAL A 3 -6.10 22.96 12.85
CA VAL A 3 -6.45 21.68 12.26
C VAL A 3 -7.95 21.61 12.13
N GLU A 4 -8.46 21.63 10.91
CA GLU A 4 -9.87 21.40 10.62
C GLU A 4 -10.05 19.93 10.24
N ALA A 5 -10.76 19.18 11.06
CA ALA A 5 -11.15 17.82 10.74
C ALA A 5 -12.49 17.87 10.00
N ALA A 6 -12.44 17.76 8.69
CA ALA A 6 -13.65 17.57 7.89
C ALA A 6 -13.97 16.07 7.83
N SER A 7 -15.08 15.66 8.43
CA SER A 7 -15.59 14.30 8.23
C SER A 7 -16.42 14.29 6.94
N ASN A 8 -16.00 13.48 5.97
CA ASN A 8 -16.82 13.22 4.81
C ASN A 8 -18.10 12.50 5.25
N PRO A 9 -19.26 12.82 4.66
CA PRO A 9 -20.49 12.10 4.97
C PRO A 9 -20.30 10.62 4.64
N PRO A 10 -20.85 9.72 5.46
CA PRO A 10 -20.78 8.29 5.18
C PRO A 10 -21.45 8.04 3.81
N VAL A 11 -20.70 7.41 2.92
CA VAL A 11 -21.26 6.89 1.67
C VAL A 11 -22.02 5.63 2.07
N GLU A 12 -23.32 5.73 2.23
CA GLU A 12 -24.16 4.56 2.43
C GLU A 12 -24.12 3.71 1.16
N ALA A 13 -23.82 2.43 1.32
CA ALA A 13 -23.60 1.50 0.21
C ALA A 13 -24.77 1.35 -0.75
N ASP A 14 -25.96 1.75 -0.33
CA ASP A 14 -27.21 1.64 -1.09
C ASP A 14 -27.61 2.91 -1.84
N LEU A 15 -26.85 3.99 -1.69
CA LEU A 15 -27.10 5.24 -2.42
C LEU A 15 -26.06 5.42 -3.51
N PRO A 16 -26.47 5.37 -4.80
CA PRO A 16 -25.53 5.45 -5.91
C PRO A 16 -24.77 6.77 -5.99
N PHE A 17 -25.30 7.86 -5.44
CA PHE A 17 -24.63 9.14 -5.22
C PHE A 17 -25.44 9.97 -4.21
N ALA A 18 -24.87 10.22 -3.04
CA ALA A 18 -25.39 11.26 -2.18
C ALA A 18 -24.89 12.63 -2.69
N PRO A 19 -25.75 13.63 -2.91
CA PRO A 19 -25.30 14.97 -3.20
C PRO A 19 -24.43 15.46 -2.04
N MET A 20 -23.17 15.69 -2.30
CA MET A 20 -22.23 16.22 -1.32
C MET A 20 -22.44 17.72 -1.25
N ASN A 21 -23.11 18.20 -0.22
CA ASN A 21 -23.07 19.60 0.15
C ASN A 21 -21.74 19.88 0.83
N LEU A 22 -20.77 20.35 0.05
CA LEU A 22 -19.48 20.77 0.55
C LEU A 22 -19.70 21.89 1.59
N GLY A 23 -19.38 21.61 2.85
CA GLY A 23 -19.45 22.57 3.93
C GLY A 23 -20.65 22.45 4.87
N GLU A 24 -21.64 21.59 4.61
CA GLU A 24 -22.68 21.29 5.58
C GLU A 24 -22.26 20.14 6.49
N ARG A 25 -22.28 20.40 7.80
CA ARG A 25 -22.17 19.34 8.79
C ARG A 25 -23.34 18.39 8.58
N ALA A 26 -23.06 17.10 8.51
CA ALA A 26 -24.09 16.09 8.65
C ALA A 26 -24.77 16.27 10.00
N ASP A 27 -26.03 16.73 9.98
CA ASP A 27 -26.80 17.10 11.17
C ASP A 27 -26.77 15.97 12.20
N GLY A 28 -26.15 16.28 13.34
CA GLY A 28 -26.40 15.59 14.61
C GLY A 28 -25.93 14.16 14.75
N ARG A 29 -25.29 13.56 13.74
CA ARG A 29 -24.66 12.24 13.91
C ARG A 29 -23.30 12.42 14.59
N PRO A 30 -23.02 11.66 15.64
CA PRO A 30 -21.68 11.65 16.21
C PRO A 30 -20.70 11.25 15.11
N SER A 31 -19.57 11.95 15.00
CA SER A 31 -18.49 11.57 14.10
C SER A 31 -18.01 10.18 14.50
N ASP A 32 -18.17 9.22 13.62
CA ASP A 32 -17.65 7.86 13.82
C ASP A 32 -16.12 7.80 13.71
N TYR A 33 -15.50 8.93 13.37
CA TYR A 33 -14.07 9.07 13.21
C TYR A 33 -13.48 9.81 14.40
N VAL A 34 -12.62 9.13 15.12
CA VAL A 34 -11.86 9.69 16.23
C VAL A 34 -10.41 9.78 15.78
N LEU A 35 -9.80 10.96 15.92
CA LEU A 35 -8.36 11.09 15.74
C LEU A 35 -7.67 10.34 16.89
N THR A 36 -7.15 9.15 16.59
CA THR A 36 -6.52 8.27 17.58
C THR A 36 -5.02 8.51 17.71
N THR A 37 -4.40 9.08 16.67
CA THR A 37 -2.96 9.25 16.60
C THR A 37 -2.64 10.61 15.99
N MET A 38 -1.76 11.37 16.68
CA MET A 38 -1.23 12.63 16.19
C MET A 38 0.25 12.71 16.56
N ASP A 39 1.06 12.10 15.70
CA ASP A 39 2.50 11.98 15.90
C ASP A 39 3.28 12.83 14.91
N VAL A 40 4.44 13.29 15.34
CA VAL A 40 5.46 13.86 14.46
C VAL A 40 6.50 12.78 14.20
N CYS A 41 6.56 12.31 12.97
CA CYS A 41 7.43 11.20 12.58
C CYS A 41 8.47 11.64 11.57
N ALA A 42 9.65 11.02 11.62
CA ALA A 42 10.61 11.08 10.52
C ALA A 42 10.31 9.95 9.53
N PHE A 43 10.06 10.30 8.27
CA PHE A 43 9.82 9.32 7.23
C PHE A 43 11.13 8.64 6.82
N ASN A 44 11.16 7.30 6.85
CA ASN A 44 12.30 6.51 6.40
C ASN A 44 12.01 5.89 5.02
N GLN A 45 12.55 6.50 3.97
CA GLN A 45 12.34 6.06 2.59
C GLN A 45 12.80 4.61 2.37
N ASN A 46 13.94 4.21 2.93
CA ASN A 46 14.48 2.86 2.73
C ASN A 46 13.58 1.77 3.33
N VAL A 47 12.97 2.06 4.48
CA VAL A 47 11.98 1.16 5.09
C VAL A 47 10.70 1.11 4.23
N PHE A 48 10.27 2.26 3.72
CA PHE A 48 9.11 2.31 2.84
C PHE A 48 9.33 1.48 1.56
N ASP A 49 10.49 1.64 0.92
CA ASP A 49 10.84 0.86 -0.27
C ASP A 49 10.86 -0.64 0.02
N TYR A 50 11.39 -1.04 1.19
CA TYR A 50 11.36 -2.44 1.61
C TYR A 50 9.94 -2.96 1.82
N LEU A 51 9.05 -2.15 2.39
CA LEU A 51 7.63 -2.52 2.53
C LEU A 51 6.96 -2.70 1.17
N MET A 52 7.30 -1.88 0.17
CA MET A 52 6.79 -2.03 -1.19
C MET A 52 7.31 -3.30 -1.87
N ASP A 53 8.57 -3.66 -1.62
CA ASP A 53 9.14 -4.93 -2.09
C ASP A 53 8.41 -6.13 -1.47
N LEU A 54 8.16 -6.11 -0.16
CA LEU A 54 7.39 -7.15 0.54
C LEU A 54 5.96 -7.26 0.00
N GLU A 55 5.29 -6.13 -0.21
CA GLU A 55 3.94 -6.09 -0.77
C GLU A 55 3.92 -6.64 -2.21
N THR A 56 4.90 -6.29 -3.02
CA THR A 56 5.04 -6.83 -4.39
C THR A 56 5.17 -8.35 -4.39
N VAL A 57 6.07 -8.88 -3.54
CA VAL A 57 6.28 -10.34 -3.43
C VAL A 57 5.02 -11.04 -2.92
N THR A 58 4.40 -10.50 -1.87
CA THR A 58 3.20 -11.13 -1.28
C THR A 58 1.99 -11.04 -2.21
N SER A 59 1.83 -9.96 -2.95
CA SER A 59 0.75 -9.80 -3.94
C SER A 59 0.92 -10.80 -5.08
N LEU A 60 2.14 -10.97 -5.60
CA LEU A 60 2.41 -11.99 -6.62
C LEU A 60 2.13 -13.40 -6.09
N MET A 61 2.49 -13.70 -4.85
CA MET A 61 2.22 -15.02 -4.25
C MET A 61 0.71 -15.32 -4.15
N ARG A 62 -0.13 -14.30 -3.92
CA ARG A 62 -1.60 -14.49 -3.88
C ARG A 62 -2.20 -14.88 -5.23
N GLU A 63 -1.56 -14.45 -6.34
CA GLU A 63 -2.01 -14.77 -7.70
C GLU A 63 -1.47 -16.11 -8.22
N LEU A 64 -0.44 -16.65 -7.59
CA LEU A 64 0.16 -17.93 -7.97
C LEU A 64 -0.53 -19.09 -7.23
N LYS A 65 -0.59 -20.23 -7.90
CA LYS A 65 -1.04 -21.47 -7.26
C LYS A 65 0.06 -22.04 -6.38
N ASP A 66 -0.32 -22.78 -5.36
CA ASP A 66 0.60 -23.43 -4.42
C ASP A 66 1.43 -24.57 -5.05
N ASP A 67 1.02 -25.09 -6.20
CA ASP A 67 1.78 -26.05 -7.00
C ASP A 67 2.77 -25.39 -7.99
N ASP A 68 2.77 -24.06 -8.10
CA ASP A 68 3.72 -23.32 -8.92
C ASP A 68 5.09 -23.24 -8.25
N PRO A 69 6.17 -23.68 -8.90
CA PRO A 69 7.53 -23.55 -8.35
C PRO A 69 7.91 -22.11 -7.98
N ARG A 70 7.36 -21.12 -8.70
CA ARG A 70 7.61 -19.70 -8.46
C ARG A 70 7.07 -19.28 -7.10
N TYR A 71 5.90 -19.79 -6.71
CA TYR A 71 5.34 -19.54 -5.39
C TYR A 71 6.35 -19.87 -4.27
N TRP A 72 6.96 -21.04 -4.35
CA TRP A 72 7.91 -21.50 -3.32
C TRP A 72 9.24 -20.76 -3.35
N GLN A 73 9.69 -20.30 -4.52
CA GLN A 73 10.86 -19.43 -4.62
C GLN A 73 10.62 -18.10 -3.90
N LEU A 74 9.45 -17.47 -4.14
CA LEU A 74 9.04 -16.24 -3.48
C LEU A 74 8.87 -16.44 -1.97
N ALA A 75 8.18 -17.49 -1.55
CA ALA A 75 7.97 -17.82 -0.13
C ALA A 75 9.30 -17.97 0.62
N LYS A 76 10.26 -18.66 0.01
CA LYS A 76 11.59 -18.85 0.60
C LYS A 76 12.39 -17.57 0.68
N ALA A 77 12.32 -16.71 -0.33
CA ALA A 77 12.98 -15.41 -0.32
C ALA A 77 12.37 -14.50 0.74
N LEU A 78 11.04 -14.45 0.80
CA LEU A 78 10.27 -13.69 1.79
C LEU A 78 10.62 -14.14 3.22
N GLN A 79 10.60 -15.44 3.50
CA GLN A 79 10.96 -15.98 4.81
C GLN A 79 12.38 -15.59 5.23
N ARG A 80 13.35 -15.70 4.30
CA ARG A 80 14.74 -15.32 4.57
C ARG A 80 14.89 -13.84 4.85
N SER A 81 14.19 -13.00 4.11
CA SER A 81 14.18 -11.57 4.28
C SER A 81 13.62 -11.18 5.66
N LEU A 82 12.42 -11.67 5.99
CA LEU A 82 11.79 -11.40 7.27
C LEU A 82 12.58 -11.93 8.47
N ASN A 83 13.23 -13.07 8.35
CA ASN A 83 14.11 -13.61 9.40
C ASN A 83 15.41 -12.81 9.58
N THR A 84 15.77 -11.99 8.59
CA THR A 84 16.98 -11.16 8.63
C THR A 84 16.67 -9.77 9.21
N TYR A 85 15.45 -9.27 9.01
CA TYR A 85 15.04 -7.95 9.45
C TYR A 85 14.75 -7.92 10.96
N ASP A 86 15.30 -6.93 11.66
CA ASP A 86 14.98 -6.63 13.05
C ASP A 86 14.57 -5.15 13.17
N GLU A 87 13.34 -4.90 13.57
CA GLU A 87 12.80 -3.55 13.77
C GLU A 87 13.54 -2.74 14.84
N ARG A 88 14.27 -3.41 15.73
CA ARG A 88 15.07 -2.79 16.79
C ARG A 88 16.46 -2.36 16.30
N ASP A 89 16.90 -2.92 15.16
CA ASP A 89 18.14 -2.58 14.49
C ASP A 89 17.93 -2.41 12.98
N ILE A 90 17.13 -1.41 12.61
CA ILE A 90 16.83 -1.10 11.22
C ILE A 90 18.12 -0.83 10.43
N ALA A 91 19.04 -0.07 11.02
CA ALA A 91 20.27 0.34 10.34
C ALA A 91 21.19 -0.85 9.98
N GLY A 92 21.24 -1.87 10.84
CA GLY A 92 22.08 -3.05 10.63
C GLY A 92 21.42 -4.15 9.81
N THR A 93 20.09 -4.21 9.77
CA THR A 93 19.36 -5.37 9.23
C THR A 93 18.57 -5.11 7.96
N LEU A 94 18.25 -3.86 7.65
CA LEU A 94 17.39 -3.49 6.52
C LEU A 94 18.03 -3.88 5.16
N GLU A 95 19.24 -3.43 4.88
CA GLU A 95 19.90 -3.75 3.62
C GLU A 95 20.17 -5.26 3.47
N PRO A 96 20.69 -5.99 4.47
CA PRO A 96 20.76 -7.45 4.42
C PRO A 96 19.41 -8.14 4.15
N ALA A 97 18.30 -7.62 4.68
CA ALA A 97 16.96 -8.16 4.43
C ALA A 97 16.50 -7.92 2.99
N LYS A 98 16.72 -6.72 2.44
CA LYS A 98 16.44 -6.38 1.03
C LYS A 98 17.21 -7.27 0.06
N GLU A 99 18.49 -7.55 0.35
CA GLU A 99 19.32 -8.44 -0.47
C GLU A 99 18.70 -9.85 -0.62
N LYS A 100 17.95 -10.35 0.37
CA LYS A 100 17.28 -11.65 0.26
C LYS A 100 16.13 -11.67 -0.75
N LEU A 101 15.56 -10.50 -1.05
CA LEU A 101 14.50 -10.34 -2.05
C LEU A 101 15.07 -10.02 -3.44
N ALA A 102 16.25 -9.43 -3.53
CA ALA A 102 16.83 -8.92 -4.78
C ALA A 102 16.82 -9.95 -5.91
N GLY A 103 17.14 -11.22 -5.63
CA GLY A 103 17.13 -12.27 -6.63
C GLY A 103 15.77 -12.51 -7.27
N VAL A 104 14.71 -12.59 -6.47
CA VAL A 104 13.34 -12.84 -6.97
C VAL A 104 12.71 -11.60 -7.60
N LEU A 105 13.08 -10.40 -7.16
CA LEU A 105 12.60 -9.14 -7.72
C LEU A 105 13.28 -8.79 -9.04
N SER A 106 14.52 -9.22 -9.26
CA SER A 106 15.26 -8.98 -10.49
C SER A 106 15.00 -10.00 -11.60
N GLU A 107 14.30 -11.08 -11.31
CA GLU A 107 13.94 -12.08 -12.31
C GLU A 107 13.08 -11.50 -13.42
N PRO A 108 13.49 -11.61 -14.69
CA PRO A 108 12.68 -11.08 -15.80
C PRO A 108 11.36 -11.85 -15.92
N ALA A 109 10.33 -11.15 -16.38
CA ALA A 109 9.07 -11.79 -16.76
C ALA A 109 9.29 -12.75 -17.94
N TYR A 110 8.57 -13.87 -17.94
CA TYR A 110 8.58 -14.79 -19.08
C TYR A 110 8.04 -14.11 -20.33
N SER A 111 8.55 -14.44 -21.50
CA SER A 111 8.08 -13.91 -22.79
C SER A 111 6.62 -14.19 -23.09
N SER A 112 6.01 -15.14 -22.39
CA SER A 112 4.59 -15.50 -22.52
C SER A 112 3.64 -14.70 -21.64
N VAL A 113 4.16 -13.82 -20.74
CA VAL A 113 3.28 -12.99 -19.91
C VAL A 113 2.68 -11.83 -20.70
N ILE A 114 1.52 -11.37 -20.21
CA ILE A 114 0.81 -10.24 -20.78
C ILE A 114 1.65 -8.98 -20.62
N HIS A 115 1.80 -8.23 -21.70
CA HIS A 115 2.44 -6.92 -21.66
C HIS A 115 1.43 -5.87 -21.22
N HIS A 116 1.73 -5.18 -20.12
CA HIS A 116 0.94 -4.06 -19.66
C HIS A 116 1.64 -2.74 -20.05
N VAL A 117 0.88 -1.86 -20.70
CA VAL A 117 1.32 -0.50 -20.98
C VAL A 117 0.56 0.44 -20.06
N ALA A 118 1.26 1.05 -19.10
CA ALA A 118 0.69 2.06 -18.23
C ALA A 118 0.96 3.45 -18.83
N VAL A 119 -0.12 4.17 -19.14
CA VAL A 119 -0.04 5.56 -19.60
C VAL A 119 -0.53 6.46 -18.48
N GLY A 120 0.33 7.38 -18.04
CA GLY A 120 -0.06 8.38 -17.06
C GLY A 120 -1.22 9.22 -17.60
N HIS A 121 -2.29 9.33 -16.86
CA HIS A 121 -3.47 10.11 -17.22
C HIS A 121 -3.81 11.05 -16.06
N ALA A 122 -3.97 12.33 -16.36
CA ALA A 122 -4.48 13.28 -15.39
C ALA A 122 -6.01 13.28 -15.48
N HIS A 123 -6.67 12.82 -14.43
CA HIS A 123 -8.10 12.99 -14.27
C HIS A 123 -8.32 14.41 -13.73
N ILE A 124 -8.77 15.30 -14.59
CA ILE A 124 -9.11 16.67 -14.20
C ILE A 124 -10.64 16.74 -14.16
N ASP A 125 -11.20 16.73 -12.98
CA ASP A 125 -12.61 17.00 -12.77
C ASP A 125 -12.83 18.50 -12.92
N SER A 126 -13.06 18.97 -14.14
CA SER A 126 -13.53 20.32 -14.39
C SER A 126 -15.06 20.30 -14.36
N ALA A 127 -15.65 21.15 -13.54
CA ALA A 127 -17.12 21.30 -13.38
C ALA A 127 -17.81 20.15 -12.62
N TRP A 128 -17.35 19.89 -11.43
CA TRP A 128 -17.99 18.99 -10.46
C TRP A 128 -19.14 19.64 -9.67
N LEU A 129 -19.73 20.68 -10.19
CA LEU A 129 -20.90 21.36 -9.57
C LEU A 129 -22.18 21.05 -10.33
#